data_cda0a95dbbc62fcf88f837e52ec81ddc
#
_entry.id   cda0a95dbbc62fcf88f837e52ec81ddc
#
_cell.length_a   1.000
_cell.length_b   1.000
_cell.length_c   1.000
_cell.angle_alpha   90.00
_cell.angle_beta   90.00
_cell.angle_gamma   90.00
#
_symmetry.space_group_name_H-M   'P 1'
#
loop_
_entity.id
_entity.type
_entity.pdbx_description
1 polymer ?
#
loop_
_entity_poly.entity_id
_entity_poly.type
_entity_poly.pdbx_seq_one_letter_code
_entity_poly.pdbx_strand_id
1 'polypeptide(L)'
;MPTVTTNDGAEIFYKDWGQGPVVMFSHGWPLSADAWEDQLFTLASHGYRAIAHDRRGHGRSSQTWDGNDMDTYADDMAAVVQTLDLHDVTHVGHSTGGGEVTRYIGRHGTARVKAAVLVSAIPPTMLKTERNPGGLPIGVFDDIRKGVATDRSQFYRDLAEPFFSANRPGSTVTQGIKDAFWLQSMQAGLKGSYDCVKQFSESVFYDDLAKFDVPTLIIHGDDDQIVPIDDAGRMTVDLVKGAVLKVYPGAPHGLMVTHRDRFNADLLEFLKG
;
A
#
# COMPACT_ATOMS: atom_id res chain seq x y z
N MET A 1 -14.25 -13.93 -12.01
CA MET A 1 -13.17 -12.96 -11.81
C MET A 1 -11.90 -13.76 -11.57
N PRO A 2 -10.73 -13.32 -12.03
CA PRO A 2 -9.50 -14.09 -11.81
C PRO A 2 -9.12 -14.08 -10.33
N THR A 3 -8.83 -15.27 -9.80
CA THR A 3 -8.38 -15.48 -8.41
C THR A 3 -7.21 -16.46 -8.37
N VAL A 4 -6.43 -16.38 -7.32
CA VAL A 4 -5.42 -17.36 -6.93
C VAL A 4 -5.84 -17.95 -5.60
N THR A 5 -5.87 -19.29 -5.52
CA THR A 5 -6.16 -20.00 -4.26
C THR A 5 -4.86 -20.13 -3.46
N THR A 6 -4.87 -19.67 -2.23
CA THR A 6 -3.74 -19.79 -1.29
C THR A 6 -3.69 -21.17 -0.64
N ASN A 7 -2.61 -21.48 0.08
CA ASN A 7 -2.42 -22.77 0.74
C ASN A 7 -3.48 -23.08 1.81
N ASP A 8 -4.09 -22.05 2.40
CA ASP A 8 -5.17 -22.19 3.39
C ASP A 8 -6.57 -22.08 2.78
N GLY A 9 -6.66 -22.03 1.43
CA GLY A 9 -7.90 -22.04 0.67
C GLY A 9 -8.55 -20.67 0.48
N ALA A 10 -7.90 -19.57 0.85
CA ALA A 10 -8.42 -18.25 0.54
C ALA A 10 -8.23 -17.93 -0.95
N GLU A 11 -9.22 -17.27 -1.54
CA GLU A 11 -9.18 -16.78 -2.92
C GLU A 11 -8.71 -15.33 -2.95
N ILE A 12 -7.59 -15.08 -3.60
CA ILE A 12 -7.02 -13.73 -3.78
C ILE A 12 -7.34 -13.25 -5.18
N PHE A 13 -8.22 -12.25 -5.27
CA PHE A 13 -8.57 -11.61 -6.53
C PHE A 13 -7.42 -10.75 -7.04
N TYR A 14 -7.24 -10.70 -8.37
CA TYR A 14 -6.28 -9.80 -9.00
C TYR A 14 -6.81 -9.24 -10.33
N LYS A 15 -6.28 -8.08 -10.72
CA LYS A 15 -6.36 -7.50 -12.06
C LYS A 15 -5.03 -7.72 -12.76
N ASP A 16 -5.05 -7.97 -14.08
CA ASP A 16 -3.85 -8.24 -14.87
C ASP A 16 -4.05 -7.62 -16.27
N TRP A 17 -3.38 -6.49 -16.52
CA TRP A 17 -3.57 -5.71 -17.73
C TRP A 17 -2.24 -5.48 -18.45
N GLY A 18 -2.30 -5.49 -19.79
CA GLY A 18 -1.14 -5.25 -20.64
C GLY A 18 -0.20 -6.45 -20.79
N GLN A 19 0.97 -6.20 -21.32
CA GLN A 19 2.05 -7.17 -21.58
C GLN A 19 3.41 -6.48 -21.43
N GLY A 20 4.46 -7.24 -21.15
CA GLY A 20 5.83 -6.73 -21.03
C GLY A 20 6.39 -6.87 -19.62
N PRO A 21 7.35 -6.01 -19.21
CA PRO A 21 7.91 -6.06 -17.85
C PRO A 21 6.81 -5.94 -16.78
N VAL A 22 6.93 -6.74 -15.71
CA VAL A 22 5.88 -6.88 -14.71
C VAL A 22 5.99 -5.80 -13.63
N VAL A 23 4.86 -5.14 -13.34
CA VAL A 23 4.70 -4.24 -12.19
C VAL A 23 3.50 -4.72 -11.38
N MET A 24 3.72 -5.05 -10.11
CA MET A 24 2.69 -5.55 -9.20
C MET A 24 2.41 -4.55 -8.08
N PHE A 25 1.13 -4.25 -7.87
CA PHE A 25 0.65 -3.23 -6.94
C PHE A 25 -0.04 -3.83 -5.72
N SER A 26 0.32 -3.33 -4.54
CA SER A 26 -0.30 -3.62 -3.25
C SER A 26 -0.98 -2.35 -2.71
N HIS A 27 -2.28 -2.42 -2.46
CA HIS A 27 -3.10 -1.27 -2.06
C HIS A 27 -2.96 -0.90 -0.58
N GLY A 28 -3.27 0.36 -0.24
CA GLY A 28 -3.39 0.84 1.13
C GLY A 28 -4.69 0.37 1.82
N TRP A 29 -4.73 0.48 3.14
CA TRP A 29 -5.96 0.25 3.91
C TRP A 29 -6.91 1.45 3.80
N PRO A 30 -8.22 1.24 3.73
CA PRO A 30 -8.97 0.00 3.61
C PRO A 30 -9.45 -0.25 2.16
N LEU A 31 -8.58 -0.01 1.19
CA LEU A 31 -8.89 0.02 -0.23
C LEU A 31 -8.87 -1.40 -0.88
N SER A 32 -8.76 -1.43 -2.20
CA SER A 32 -8.67 -2.61 -3.06
C SER A 32 -7.73 -2.34 -4.25
N ALA A 33 -7.57 -3.30 -5.15
CA ALA A 33 -6.83 -3.13 -6.41
C ALA A 33 -7.35 -1.97 -7.26
N ASP A 34 -8.61 -1.56 -7.05
CA ASP A 34 -9.23 -0.46 -7.79
C ASP A 34 -8.58 0.90 -7.49
N ALA A 35 -7.89 1.03 -6.35
CA ALA A 35 -7.10 2.22 -6.03
C ALA A 35 -5.95 2.47 -7.03
N TRP A 36 -5.56 1.44 -7.79
CA TRP A 36 -4.46 1.48 -8.74
C TRP A 36 -4.90 1.49 -10.22
N GLU A 37 -6.20 1.64 -10.53
CA GLU A 37 -6.70 1.53 -11.90
C GLU A 37 -6.06 2.55 -12.86
N ASP A 38 -5.85 3.79 -12.42
CA ASP A 38 -5.16 4.81 -13.23
C ASP A 38 -3.72 4.38 -13.58
N GLN A 39 -3.01 3.79 -12.61
CA GLN A 39 -1.64 3.31 -12.80
C GLN A 39 -1.60 2.05 -13.68
N LEU A 40 -2.52 1.11 -13.45
CA LEU A 40 -2.67 -0.09 -14.28
C LEU A 40 -2.91 0.30 -15.75
N PHE A 41 -3.85 1.22 -15.99
CA PHE A 41 -4.17 1.70 -17.34
C PHE A 41 -2.97 2.41 -17.97
N THR A 42 -2.32 3.31 -17.23
CA THR A 42 -1.15 4.04 -17.70
C THR A 42 -0.01 3.10 -18.07
N LEU A 43 0.35 2.16 -17.19
CA LEU A 43 1.46 1.25 -17.44
C LEU A 43 1.15 0.26 -18.56
N ALA A 44 -0.05 -0.30 -18.61
CA ALA A 44 -0.46 -1.17 -19.71
C ALA A 44 -0.40 -0.45 -21.06
N SER A 45 -0.79 0.82 -21.11
CA SER A 45 -0.69 1.67 -22.30
C SER A 45 0.75 2.00 -22.71
N HIS A 46 1.73 1.82 -21.79
CA HIS A 46 3.15 2.05 -22.02
C HIS A 46 3.96 0.76 -22.16
N GLY A 47 3.31 -0.39 -22.40
CA GLY A 47 3.98 -1.66 -22.68
C GLY A 47 4.48 -2.42 -21.45
N TYR A 48 3.87 -2.23 -20.30
CA TYR A 48 4.10 -3.01 -19.09
C TYR A 48 2.92 -3.96 -18.83
N ARG A 49 3.20 -5.08 -18.17
CA ARG A 49 2.16 -5.93 -17.57
C ARG A 49 1.93 -5.44 -16.14
N ALA A 50 0.78 -4.82 -15.89
CA ALA A 50 0.42 -4.21 -14.62
C ALA A 50 -0.60 -5.09 -13.89
N ILE A 51 -0.25 -5.53 -12.68
CA ILE A 51 -1.04 -6.44 -11.86
C ILE A 51 -1.35 -5.75 -10.53
N ALA A 52 -2.58 -5.85 -10.05
CA ALA A 52 -2.96 -5.41 -8.71
C ALA A 52 -3.88 -6.45 -8.07
N HIS A 53 -3.62 -6.82 -6.82
CA HIS A 53 -4.46 -7.76 -6.09
C HIS A 53 -5.27 -7.06 -5.01
N ASP A 54 -6.43 -7.63 -4.67
CA ASP A 54 -7.15 -7.27 -3.45
C ASP A 54 -6.54 -8.08 -2.29
N ARG A 55 -6.05 -7.41 -1.25
CA ARG A 55 -5.56 -8.08 -0.04
C ARG A 55 -6.67 -8.92 0.56
N ARG A 56 -6.33 -10.05 1.18
CA ARG A 56 -7.23 -10.84 2.02
C ARG A 56 -8.07 -9.93 2.94
N GLY A 57 -9.36 -10.21 3.07
CA GLY A 57 -10.29 -9.39 3.86
C GLY A 57 -10.73 -8.10 3.20
N HIS A 58 -10.26 -7.79 1.97
CA HIS A 58 -10.56 -6.55 1.25
C HIS A 58 -11.14 -6.85 -0.14
N GLY A 59 -11.92 -5.92 -0.65
CA GLY A 59 -12.46 -5.96 -2.01
C GLY A 59 -13.15 -7.29 -2.36
N ARG A 60 -12.65 -7.95 -3.43
CA ARG A 60 -13.19 -9.19 -4.00
C ARG A 60 -12.48 -10.45 -3.50
N SER A 61 -11.43 -10.31 -2.71
CA SER A 61 -10.75 -11.43 -2.08
C SER A 61 -11.56 -12.02 -0.93
N SER A 62 -11.24 -13.26 -0.55
CA SER A 62 -11.89 -13.95 0.57
C SER A 62 -11.85 -13.11 1.84
N GLN A 63 -13.01 -12.98 2.49
CA GLN A 63 -13.15 -12.31 3.78
C GLN A 63 -13.06 -13.35 4.91
N THR A 64 -11.84 -13.76 5.22
CA THR A 64 -11.55 -14.78 6.23
C THR A 64 -11.67 -14.23 7.66
N TRP A 65 -12.00 -15.10 8.60
CA TRP A 65 -11.99 -14.75 10.03
C TRP A 65 -10.58 -14.65 10.58
N ASP A 66 -9.68 -15.54 10.17
CA ASP A 66 -8.28 -15.62 10.57
C ASP A 66 -7.34 -15.27 9.40
N GLY A 67 -6.05 -15.09 9.70
CA GLY A 67 -5.02 -14.80 8.70
C GLY A 67 -5.01 -13.35 8.21
N ASN A 68 -5.69 -12.43 8.91
CA ASN A 68 -5.63 -11.00 8.59
C ASN A 68 -4.39 -10.37 9.25
N ASP A 69 -3.21 -10.88 8.94
CA ASP A 69 -1.92 -10.41 9.47
C ASP A 69 -0.88 -10.21 8.36
N MET A 70 0.16 -9.42 8.67
CA MET A 70 1.14 -8.97 7.69
C MET A 70 1.93 -10.11 7.07
N ASP A 71 2.22 -11.17 7.84
CA ASP A 71 2.94 -12.34 7.35
C ASP A 71 2.09 -13.10 6.33
N THR A 72 0.81 -13.30 6.64
CA THR A 72 -0.15 -13.94 5.73
C THR A 72 -0.38 -13.09 4.48
N TYR A 73 -0.47 -11.76 4.60
CA TYR A 73 -0.60 -10.89 3.42
C TYR A 73 0.60 -11.02 2.47
N ALA A 74 1.82 -11.09 3.02
CA ALA A 74 3.03 -11.33 2.22
C ALA A 74 3.04 -12.72 1.58
N ASP A 75 2.56 -13.75 2.27
CA ASP A 75 2.44 -15.11 1.76
C ASP A 75 1.36 -15.20 0.66
N ASP A 76 0.24 -14.49 0.79
CA ASP A 76 -0.79 -14.37 -0.26
C ASP A 76 -0.22 -13.70 -1.52
N MET A 77 0.54 -12.62 -1.36
CA MET A 77 1.24 -11.97 -2.47
C MET A 77 2.21 -12.93 -3.15
N ALA A 78 2.95 -13.75 -2.36
CA ALA A 78 3.85 -14.77 -2.89
C ALA A 78 3.08 -15.84 -3.67
N ALA A 79 1.89 -16.24 -3.22
CA ALA A 79 1.04 -17.19 -3.93
C ALA A 79 0.61 -16.63 -5.31
N VAL A 80 0.27 -15.34 -5.40
CA VAL A 80 -0.04 -14.67 -6.69
C VAL A 80 1.19 -14.67 -7.60
N VAL A 81 2.36 -14.27 -7.08
CA VAL A 81 3.63 -14.24 -7.84
C VAL A 81 4.00 -15.63 -8.37
N GLN A 82 3.84 -16.67 -7.56
CA GLN A 82 4.16 -18.05 -7.92
C GLN A 82 3.16 -18.64 -8.91
N THR A 83 1.86 -18.46 -8.67
CA THR A 83 0.81 -19.02 -9.54
C THR A 83 0.83 -18.42 -10.94
N LEU A 84 1.13 -17.12 -11.05
CA LEU A 84 1.26 -16.45 -12.33
C LEU A 84 2.67 -16.56 -12.94
N ASP A 85 3.57 -17.30 -12.27
CA ASP A 85 4.99 -17.47 -12.63
C ASP A 85 5.70 -16.16 -12.97
N LEU A 86 5.52 -15.15 -12.10
CA LEU A 86 6.10 -13.84 -12.31
C LEU A 86 7.59 -13.82 -11.94
N HIS A 87 8.39 -13.17 -12.77
CA HIS A 87 9.83 -12.96 -12.58
C HIS A 87 10.16 -11.49 -12.83
N ASP A 88 11.26 -11.02 -12.26
CA ASP A 88 11.74 -9.64 -12.40
C ASP A 88 10.64 -8.59 -12.09
N VAL A 89 9.88 -8.84 -11.03
CA VAL A 89 8.72 -8.02 -10.65
C VAL A 89 9.18 -6.72 -10.00
N THR A 90 8.70 -5.59 -10.49
CA THR A 90 8.73 -4.35 -9.72
C THR A 90 7.49 -4.30 -8.83
N HIS A 91 7.69 -4.38 -7.51
CA HIS A 91 6.61 -4.27 -6.53
C HIS A 91 6.39 -2.81 -6.15
N VAL A 92 5.13 -2.35 -6.19
CA VAL A 92 4.70 -1.01 -5.80
C VAL A 92 3.70 -1.12 -4.66
N GLY A 93 4.03 -0.61 -3.48
CA GLY A 93 3.16 -0.69 -2.31
C GLY A 93 2.81 0.67 -1.74
N HIS A 94 1.50 0.96 -1.59
CA HIS A 94 1.01 2.18 -0.95
C HIS A 94 0.63 1.91 0.51
N SER A 95 1.11 2.78 1.43
CA SER A 95 0.68 2.73 2.83
C SER A 95 0.91 1.33 3.44
N THR A 96 -0.15 0.66 3.91
CA THR A 96 -0.14 -0.74 4.37
C THR A 96 0.41 -1.69 3.29
N GLY A 97 0.13 -1.43 2.00
CA GLY A 97 0.69 -2.20 0.88
C GLY A 97 2.21 -2.06 0.76
N GLY A 98 2.78 -0.94 1.20
CA GLY A 98 4.24 -0.79 1.33
C GLY A 98 4.81 -1.67 2.44
N GLY A 99 4.07 -1.85 3.53
CA GLY A 99 4.40 -2.84 4.57
C GLY A 99 4.34 -4.27 4.05
N GLU A 100 3.32 -4.59 3.24
CA GLU A 100 3.17 -5.89 2.60
C GLU A 100 4.34 -6.21 1.65
N VAL A 101 4.73 -5.26 0.78
CA VAL A 101 5.92 -5.39 -0.08
C VAL A 101 7.18 -5.58 0.76
N THR A 102 7.34 -4.82 1.83
CA THR A 102 8.48 -4.91 2.73
C THR A 102 8.54 -6.28 3.41
N ARG A 103 7.42 -6.78 3.93
CA ARG A 103 7.33 -8.09 4.54
C ARG A 103 7.51 -9.22 3.51
N TYR A 104 7.04 -9.05 2.27
CA TYR A 104 7.30 -10.00 1.20
C TYR A 104 8.81 -10.17 0.95
N ILE A 105 9.55 -9.07 0.78
CA ILE A 105 11.01 -9.13 0.61
C ILE A 105 11.67 -9.74 1.84
N GLY A 106 11.22 -9.37 3.04
CA GLY A 106 11.74 -9.90 4.30
C GLY A 106 11.60 -11.42 4.46
N ARG A 107 10.50 -12.00 3.95
CA ARG A 107 10.15 -13.42 4.09
C ARG A 107 10.56 -14.28 2.90
N HIS A 108 10.36 -13.76 1.69
CA HIS A 108 10.53 -14.52 0.44
C HIS A 108 11.80 -14.13 -0.33
N GLY A 109 12.51 -13.09 0.11
CA GLY A 109 13.72 -12.59 -0.56
C GLY A 109 13.44 -11.91 -1.88
N THR A 110 14.50 -11.64 -2.65
CA THR A 110 14.48 -10.83 -3.87
C THR A 110 14.65 -11.61 -5.17
N ALA A 111 14.71 -12.95 -5.11
CA ALA A 111 14.98 -13.79 -6.29
C ALA A 111 14.01 -13.57 -7.48
N ARG A 112 12.79 -13.09 -7.23
CA ARG A 112 11.78 -12.75 -8.26
C ARG A 112 11.52 -11.25 -8.35
N VAL A 113 12.28 -10.42 -7.60
CA VAL A 113 12.08 -8.96 -7.50
C VAL A 113 13.12 -8.24 -8.33
N LYS A 114 12.68 -7.36 -9.23
CA LYS A 114 13.55 -6.44 -9.97
C LYS A 114 13.81 -5.15 -9.20
N ALA A 115 12.75 -4.60 -8.58
CA ALA A 115 12.81 -3.34 -7.86
C ALA A 115 11.62 -3.20 -6.90
N ALA A 116 11.71 -2.26 -5.97
CA ALA A 116 10.61 -1.91 -5.06
C ALA A 116 10.29 -0.40 -5.11
N VAL A 117 9.00 -0.06 -5.03
CA VAL A 117 8.52 1.32 -4.92
C VAL A 117 7.60 1.41 -3.70
N LEU A 118 7.99 2.22 -2.72
CA LEU A 118 7.24 2.43 -1.48
C LEU A 118 6.59 3.82 -1.52
N VAL A 119 5.25 3.85 -1.54
CA VAL A 119 4.46 5.08 -1.71
C VAL A 119 3.74 5.41 -0.42
N SER A 120 4.06 6.53 0.22
CA SER A 120 3.45 6.91 1.52
C SER A 120 3.36 5.72 2.48
N ALA A 121 4.41 4.90 2.50
CA ALA A 121 4.42 3.56 3.09
C ALA A 121 4.67 3.60 4.61
N ILE A 122 4.13 2.61 5.32
CA ILE A 122 4.18 2.52 6.79
C ILE A 122 5.55 2.11 7.39
N PRO A 123 6.47 1.42 6.68
CA PRO A 123 7.78 1.10 7.28
C PRO A 123 8.57 2.35 7.69
N PRO A 124 9.44 2.23 8.75
CA PRO A 124 9.81 1.02 9.46
C PRO A 124 8.83 0.60 10.56
N THR A 125 7.99 1.48 11.07
CA THR A 125 6.87 1.23 11.99
C THR A 125 6.10 2.52 12.23
N MET A 126 4.78 2.46 12.35
CA MET A 126 3.97 3.64 12.66
C MET A 126 3.88 3.92 14.16
N LEU A 127 3.96 2.86 14.98
CA LEU A 127 3.81 2.99 16.43
C LEU A 127 4.99 3.75 17.03
N LYS A 128 4.68 4.64 17.99
CA LYS A 128 5.69 5.27 18.83
C LYS A 128 6.41 4.22 19.69
N THR A 129 7.71 4.10 19.50
CA THR A 129 8.60 3.17 20.21
C THR A 129 9.93 3.86 20.52
N GLU A 130 10.84 3.19 21.23
CA GLU A 130 12.20 3.70 21.43
C GLU A 130 12.96 3.90 20.10
N ARG A 131 12.70 3.03 19.10
CA ARG A 131 13.30 3.11 17.76
C ARG A 131 12.57 4.08 16.81
N ASN A 132 11.33 4.48 17.14
CA ASN A 132 10.56 5.50 16.42
C ASN A 132 9.90 6.45 17.44
N PRO A 133 10.65 7.39 18.04
CA PRO A 133 10.13 8.28 19.08
C PRO A 133 9.12 9.31 18.55
N GLY A 134 9.13 9.61 17.25
CA GLY A 134 8.16 10.47 16.57
C GLY A 134 6.87 9.76 16.18
N GLY A 135 6.86 8.43 16.21
CA GLY A 135 5.70 7.63 15.81
C GLY A 135 4.42 7.93 16.58
N LEU A 136 3.30 7.46 16.07
CA LEU A 136 1.98 7.73 16.63
C LEU A 136 1.72 6.90 17.89
N PRO A 137 1.10 7.47 18.92
CA PRO A 137 0.73 6.73 20.12
C PRO A 137 -0.37 5.70 19.83
N ILE A 138 -0.39 4.58 20.58
CA ILE A 138 -1.35 3.48 20.38
C ILE A 138 -2.81 3.94 20.41
N GLY A 139 -3.14 4.96 21.20
CA GLY A 139 -4.51 5.51 21.29
C GLY A 139 -5.07 6.00 19.96
N VAL A 140 -4.23 6.52 19.05
CA VAL A 140 -4.67 6.89 17.69
C VAL A 140 -5.22 5.68 16.94
N PHE A 141 -4.55 4.55 17.04
CA PHE A 141 -4.95 3.31 16.38
C PHE A 141 -6.14 2.65 17.05
N ASP A 142 -6.28 2.79 18.37
CA ASP A 142 -7.47 2.35 19.11
C ASP A 142 -8.72 3.14 18.73
N ASP A 143 -8.57 4.45 18.46
CA ASP A 143 -9.66 5.28 17.92
C ASP A 143 -10.06 4.83 16.50
N ILE A 144 -9.09 4.45 15.66
CA ILE A 144 -9.38 3.86 14.34
C ILE A 144 -10.16 2.55 14.49
N ARG A 145 -9.71 1.62 15.36
CA ARG A 145 -10.43 0.37 15.65
C ARG A 145 -11.85 0.64 16.11
N LYS A 146 -12.02 1.60 17.02
CA LYS A 146 -13.32 2.02 17.51
C LYS A 146 -14.21 2.58 16.39
N GLY A 147 -13.68 3.44 15.52
CA GLY A 147 -14.40 3.98 14.38
C GLY A 147 -14.90 2.87 13.46
N VAL A 148 -14.03 1.92 13.08
CA VAL A 148 -14.37 0.75 12.27
C VAL A 148 -15.44 -0.13 12.93
N ALA A 149 -15.37 -0.34 14.25
CA ALA A 149 -16.30 -1.21 14.97
C ALA A 149 -17.66 -0.55 15.24
N THR A 150 -17.74 0.79 15.29
CA THR A 150 -18.97 1.52 15.67
C THR A 150 -19.78 1.93 14.43
N ASP A 151 -19.19 2.74 13.55
CA ASP A 151 -19.79 3.19 12.29
C ASP A 151 -18.70 3.38 11.25
N ARG A 152 -18.29 2.27 10.63
CA ARG A 152 -17.23 2.31 9.61
C ARG A 152 -17.61 3.15 8.39
N SER A 153 -18.90 3.27 8.09
CA SER A 153 -19.37 4.05 6.94
C SER A 153 -19.06 5.53 7.10
N GLN A 154 -19.43 6.10 8.25
CA GLN A 154 -19.12 7.50 8.55
C GLN A 154 -17.62 7.69 8.77
N PHE A 155 -16.97 6.76 9.49
CA PHE A 155 -15.54 6.80 9.74
C PHE A 155 -14.72 6.89 8.42
N TYR A 156 -15.04 6.08 7.40
CA TYR A 156 -14.35 6.13 6.12
C TYR A 156 -14.65 7.41 5.32
N ARG A 157 -15.85 7.99 5.46
CA ARG A 157 -16.16 9.30 4.87
C ARG A 157 -15.28 10.40 5.48
N ASP A 158 -15.14 10.39 6.80
CA ASP A 158 -14.33 11.37 7.53
C ASP A 158 -12.84 11.16 7.24
N LEU A 159 -12.38 9.92 7.12
CA LEU A 159 -10.99 9.59 6.79
C LEU A 159 -10.58 10.09 5.40
N ALA A 160 -11.48 10.16 4.44
CA ALA A 160 -11.18 10.68 3.10
C ALA A 160 -10.69 12.14 3.13
N GLU A 161 -11.11 12.93 4.11
CA GLU A 161 -10.70 14.33 4.24
C GLU A 161 -9.17 14.47 4.46
N PRO A 162 -8.56 13.92 5.53
CA PRO A 162 -7.11 13.97 5.70
C PRO A 162 -6.35 13.07 4.72
N PHE A 163 -6.96 11.98 4.22
CA PHE A 163 -6.31 11.06 3.28
C PHE A 163 -5.91 11.75 1.97
N PHE A 164 -6.74 12.68 1.48
CA PHE A 164 -6.49 13.45 0.27
C PHE A 164 -6.16 14.93 0.53
N SER A 165 -5.97 15.35 1.79
CA SER A 165 -5.86 16.76 2.21
C SER A 165 -7.03 17.62 1.70
N ALA A 166 -8.23 17.05 1.62
CA ALA A 166 -9.44 17.78 1.26
C ALA A 166 -9.82 18.83 2.32
N ASN A 167 -9.33 18.67 3.55
CA ASN A 167 -9.44 19.60 4.66
C ASN A 167 -8.46 20.81 4.58
N ARG A 168 -7.59 20.86 3.55
CA ARG A 168 -6.65 21.99 3.39
C ARG A 168 -7.26 23.12 2.56
N PRO A 169 -6.95 24.39 2.88
CA PRO A 169 -7.37 25.54 2.06
C PRO A 169 -6.90 25.38 0.60
N GLY A 170 -7.81 25.61 -0.34
CA GLY A 170 -7.50 25.53 -1.77
C GLY A 170 -7.48 24.11 -2.34
N SER A 171 -7.90 23.09 -1.58
CA SER A 171 -8.02 21.73 -2.07
C SER A 171 -8.95 21.64 -3.29
N THR A 172 -8.50 20.90 -4.31
CA THR A 172 -9.26 20.61 -5.54
C THR A 172 -9.83 19.20 -5.57
N VAL A 173 -9.76 18.49 -4.45
CA VAL A 173 -10.29 17.13 -4.31
C VAL A 173 -11.81 17.17 -4.44
N THR A 174 -12.32 16.44 -5.44
CA THR A 174 -13.76 16.42 -5.73
C THR A 174 -14.50 15.47 -4.79
N GLN A 175 -15.82 15.66 -4.65
CA GLN A 175 -16.67 14.71 -3.93
C GLN A 175 -16.61 13.32 -4.56
N GLY A 176 -16.49 13.21 -5.90
CA GLY A 176 -16.34 11.94 -6.59
C GLY A 176 -15.12 11.12 -6.16
N ILE A 177 -13.98 11.77 -5.92
CA ILE A 177 -12.77 11.12 -5.38
C ILE A 177 -13.05 10.56 -3.98
N LYS A 178 -13.68 11.34 -3.10
CA LYS A 178 -14.04 10.92 -1.74
C LYS A 178 -15.08 9.80 -1.73
N ASP A 179 -16.06 9.85 -2.62
CA ASP A 179 -17.08 8.80 -2.75
C ASP A 179 -16.49 7.50 -3.30
N ALA A 180 -15.54 7.56 -4.25
CA ALA A 180 -14.82 6.39 -4.76
C ALA A 180 -13.97 5.74 -3.66
N PHE A 181 -13.27 6.53 -2.83
CA PHE A 181 -12.56 6.05 -1.66
C PHE A 181 -13.51 5.33 -0.68
N TRP A 182 -14.62 5.98 -0.32
CA TRP A 182 -15.61 5.41 0.57
C TRP A 182 -16.21 4.10 0.02
N LEU A 183 -16.53 4.06 -1.27
CA LEU A 183 -17.08 2.86 -1.91
C LEU A 183 -16.13 1.68 -1.82
N GLN A 184 -14.85 1.88 -2.15
CA GLN A 184 -13.82 0.85 -2.03
C GLN A 184 -13.65 0.40 -0.56
N SER A 185 -13.61 1.35 0.36
CA SER A 185 -13.48 1.08 1.81
C SER A 185 -14.64 0.22 2.34
N MET A 186 -15.85 0.46 1.86
CA MET A 186 -17.05 -0.32 2.26
C MET A 186 -17.08 -1.74 1.69
N GLN A 187 -16.32 -2.03 0.61
CA GLN A 187 -16.15 -3.39 0.07
C GLN A 187 -15.23 -4.26 0.93
N ALA A 188 -14.37 -3.67 1.75
CA ALA A 188 -13.57 -4.42 2.70
C ALA A 188 -14.45 -5.06 3.79
N GLY A 189 -14.14 -6.30 4.18
CA GLY A 189 -14.81 -6.99 5.28
C GLY A 189 -14.55 -6.32 6.63
N LEU A 190 -15.55 -6.31 7.51
CA LEU A 190 -15.40 -5.70 8.83
C LEU A 190 -14.23 -6.31 9.61
N LYS A 191 -14.14 -7.64 9.65
CA LYS A 191 -13.07 -8.36 10.37
C LYS A 191 -11.70 -8.05 9.80
N GLY A 192 -11.53 -8.18 8.46
CA GLY A 192 -10.27 -7.87 7.77
C GLY A 192 -9.84 -6.43 7.98
N SER A 193 -10.77 -5.47 7.86
CA SER A 193 -10.47 -4.05 8.10
C SER A 193 -10.04 -3.78 9.54
N TYR A 194 -10.74 -4.38 10.52
CA TYR A 194 -10.44 -4.21 11.94
C TYR A 194 -9.06 -4.79 12.33
N ASP A 195 -8.79 -6.03 11.92
CA ASP A 195 -7.53 -6.71 12.22
C ASP A 195 -6.34 -6.03 11.53
N CYS A 196 -6.54 -5.53 10.31
CA CYS A 196 -5.52 -4.83 9.53
C CYS A 196 -5.02 -3.56 10.24
N VAL A 197 -5.82 -2.94 11.13
CA VAL A 197 -5.37 -1.81 11.93
C VAL A 197 -4.13 -2.18 12.76
N LYS A 198 -4.13 -3.37 13.39
CA LYS A 198 -2.96 -3.86 14.11
C LYS A 198 -1.76 -4.04 13.16
N GLN A 199 -2.00 -4.49 11.94
CA GLN A 199 -0.93 -4.79 11.01
C GLN A 199 -0.21 -3.54 10.52
N PHE A 200 -0.93 -2.48 10.19
CA PHE A 200 -0.27 -1.25 9.75
C PHE A 200 0.28 -0.41 10.91
N SER A 201 -0.25 -0.57 12.12
CA SER A 201 0.16 0.24 13.27
C SER A 201 1.30 -0.37 14.08
N GLU A 202 1.24 -1.67 14.37
CA GLU A 202 2.10 -2.35 15.34
C GLU A 202 3.16 -3.24 14.67
N SER A 203 3.10 -3.45 13.34
CA SER A 203 4.14 -4.19 12.63
C SER A 203 5.48 -3.44 12.65
N VAL A 204 6.56 -4.22 12.74
CA VAL A 204 7.93 -3.73 12.75
C VAL A 204 8.66 -4.31 11.54
N PHE A 205 9.33 -3.46 10.75
CA PHE A 205 9.92 -3.83 9.47
C PHE A 205 11.43 -3.60 9.37
N TYR A 206 12.11 -3.26 10.46
CA TYR A 206 13.55 -2.96 10.41
C TYR A 206 14.39 -4.12 9.86
N ASP A 207 14.07 -5.36 10.27
CA ASP A 207 14.79 -6.55 9.83
C ASP A 207 14.44 -6.93 8.39
N ASP A 208 13.22 -6.59 7.93
CA ASP A 208 12.79 -6.78 6.55
C ASP A 208 13.49 -5.77 5.63
N LEU A 209 13.54 -4.49 6.02
CA LEU A 209 14.21 -3.42 5.27
C LEU A 209 15.73 -3.70 5.10
N ALA A 210 16.37 -4.33 6.09
CA ALA A 210 17.77 -4.72 6.01
C ALA A 210 18.06 -5.77 4.93
N LYS A 211 17.03 -6.45 4.41
CA LYS A 211 17.14 -7.46 3.34
C LYS A 211 16.93 -6.90 1.94
N PHE A 212 16.68 -5.61 1.81
CA PHE A 212 16.53 -4.97 0.50
C PHE A 212 17.89 -4.87 -0.18
N ASP A 213 18.04 -5.59 -1.29
CA ASP A 213 19.24 -5.60 -2.14
C ASP A 213 18.92 -5.26 -3.62
N VAL A 214 17.72 -4.70 -3.86
CA VAL A 214 17.22 -4.28 -5.17
C VAL A 214 17.05 -2.75 -5.24
N PRO A 215 17.06 -2.14 -6.44
CA PRO A 215 16.74 -0.73 -6.60
C PRO A 215 15.43 -0.37 -5.90
N THR A 216 15.45 0.65 -5.06
CA THR A 216 14.29 1.04 -4.25
C THR A 216 14.00 2.53 -4.39
N LEU A 217 12.77 2.86 -4.78
CA LEU A 217 12.25 4.21 -4.83
C LEU A 217 11.22 4.40 -3.71
N ILE A 218 11.36 5.49 -2.96
CA ILE A 218 10.38 5.93 -1.97
C ILE A 218 9.76 7.22 -2.49
N ILE A 219 8.42 7.28 -2.57
CA ILE A 219 7.67 8.50 -2.93
C ILE A 219 6.77 8.84 -1.75
N HIS A 220 6.91 10.05 -1.20
CA HIS A 220 6.16 10.44 -0.01
C HIS A 220 5.79 11.92 -0.06
N GLY A 221 4.56 12.26 0.34
CA GLY A 221 4.10 13.62 0.50
C GLY A 221 4.53 14.23 1.84
N ASP A 222 4.92 15.49 1.87
CA ASP A 222 5.30 16.17 3.12
C ASP A 222 4.09 16.77 3.88
N ASP A 223 2.88 16.72 3.29
CA ASP A 223 1.59 16.97 3.99
C ASP A 223 0.79 15.66 4.19
N ASP A 224 1.47 14.52 4.31
CA ASP A 224 0.81 13.24 4.62
C ASP A 224 0.34 13.25 6.09
N GLN A 225 -0.99 13.39 6.27
CA GLN A 225 -1.65 13.46 7.56
C GLN A 225 -1.96 12.07 8.15
N ILE A 226 -1.69 10.99 7.40
CA ILE A 226 -1.96 9.60 7.79
C ILE A 226 -0.69 8.89 8.22
N VAL A 227 0.36 8.99 7.38
CA VAL A 227 1.69 8.42 7.62
C VAL A 227 2.70 9.56 7.54
N PRO A 228 3.07 10.19 8.67
CA PRO A 228 4.02 11.30 8.66
C PRO A 228 5.35 10.90 8.02
N ILE A 229 5.81 11.68 7.05
CA ILE A 229 7.02 11.37 6.27
C ILE A 229 8.28 11.22 7.13
N ASP A 230 8.39 12.01 8.21
CA ASP A 230 9.58 12.03 9.07
C ASP A 230 9.75 10.71 9.84
N ASP A 231 8.64 10.07 10.20
CA ASP A 231 8.60 8.83 10.96
C ASP A 231 8.48 7.58 10.08
N ALA A 232 8.46 7.74 8.76
CA ALA A 232 8.31 6.67 7.78
C ALA A 232 9.28 6.80 6.60
N GLY A 233 8.95 7.56 5.57
CA GLY A 233 9.72 7.64 4.32
C GLY A 233 11.17 8.11 4.53
N ARG A 234 11.41 9.10 5.41
CA ARG A 234 12.77 9.58 5.74
C ARG A 234 13.57 8.56 6.53
N MET A 235 12.95 7.85 7.47
CA MET A 235 13.62 6.76 8.17
C MET A 235 13.91 5.58 7.25
N THR A 236 12.97 5.25 6.37
CA THR A 236 13.12 4.10 5.45
C THR A 236 14.27 4.31 4.47
N VAL A 237 14.46 5.52 3.91
CA VAL A 237 15.57 5.78 2.98
C VAL A 237 16.94 5.61 3.65
N ASP A 238 17.05 5.91 4.94
CA ASP A 238 18.30 5.73 5.71
C ASP A 238 18.58 4.24 6.02
N LEU A 239 17.52 3.41 6.07
CA LEU A 239 17.63 1.97 6.39
C LEU A 239 17.86 1.09 5.16
N VAL A 240 17.45 1.54 3.97
CA VAL A 240 17.60 0.77 2.72
C VAL A 240 18.74 1.33 1.90
N LYS A 241 19.83 0.55 1.79
CA LYS A 241 21.03 0.97 1.07
C LYS A 241 20.74 1.28 -0.39
N GLY A 242 21.05 2.50 -0.81
CA GLY A 242 20.88 2.94 -2.20
C GLY A 242 19.44 3.31 -2.59
N ALA A 243 18.50 3.32 -1.64
CA ALA A 243 17.16 3.83 -1.88
C ALA A 243 17.18 5.33 -2.20
N VAL A 244 16.24 5.75 -3.01
CA VAL A 244 16.04 7.16 -3.39
C VAL A 244 14.69 7.63 -2.85
N LEU A 245 14.67 8.77 -2.16
CA LEU A 245 13.45 9.41 -1.68
C LEU A 245 13.08 10.58 -2.59
N LYS A 246 11.90 10.51 -3.21
CA LYS A 246 11.24 11.64 -3.89
C LYS A 246 10.17 12.23 -2.97
N VAL A 247 10.42 13.41 -2.40
CA VAL A 247 9.43 14.15 -1.61
C VAL A 247 8.51 14.94 -2.54
N TYR A 248 7.20 14.83 -2.31
CA TYR A 248 6.19 15.61 -3.03
C TYR A 248 5.69 16.75 -2.13
N PRO A 249 6.13 17.99 -2.39
CA PRO A 249 5.74 19.14 -1.57
C PRO A 249 4.23 19.36 -1.55
N GLY A 250 3.64 19.46 -0.34
CA GLY A 250 2.22 19.67 -0.13
C GLY A 250 1.33 18.47 -0.48
N ALA A 251 1.92 17.34 -0.88
CA ALA A 251 1.13 16.18 -1.27
C ALA A 251 0.61 15.40 -0.06
N PRO A 252 -0.65 14.91 -0.14
CA PRO A 252 -1.28 14.11 0.90
C PRO A 252 -0.91 12.62 0.82
N HIS A 253 -1.50 11.82 1.71
CA HIS A 253 -1.38 10.36 1.72
C HIS A 253 -1.79 9.71 0.39
N GLY A 254 -2.90 10.15 -0.20
CA GLY A 254 -3.42 9.68 -1.49
C GLY A 254 -2.79 10.38 -2.70
N LEU A 255 -1.48 10.65 -2.67
CA LEU A 255 -0.75 11.39 -3.71
C LEU A 255 -0.84 10.78 -5.11
N MET A 256 -0.99 9.45 -5.23
CA MET A 256 -1.14 8.77 -6.53
C MET A 256 -2.46 9.16 -7.24
N VAL A 257 -3.43 9.72 -6.51
CA VAL A 257 -4.68 10.26 -7.06
C VAL A 257 -4.55 11.78 -7.26
N THR A 258 -4.12 12.52 -6.23
CA THR A 258 -4.08 13.98 -6.25
C THR A 258 -2.92 14.55 -7.08
N HIS A 259 -1.83 13.80 -7.21
CA HIS A 259 -0.63 14.14 -7.98
C HIS A 259 -0.36 13.11 -9.08
N ARG A 260 -1.44 12.53 -9.64
CA ARG A 260 -1.43 11.38 -10.56
C ARG A 260 -0.42 11.51 -11.69
N ASP A 261 -0.44 12.62 -12.42
CA ASP A 261 0.39 12.77 -13.62
C ASP A 261 1.89 12.80 -13.28
N ARG A 262 2.26 13.46 -12.18
CA ARG A 262 3.62 13.47 -11.65
C ARG A 262 4.02 12.07 -11.16
N PHE A 263 3.13 11.42 -10.43
CA PHE A 263 3.38 10.06 -9.91
C PHE A 263 3.62 9.06 -11.05
N ASN A 264 2.76 9.08 -12.07
CA ASN A 264 2.89 8.22 -13.23
C ASN A 264 4.19 8.48 -14.01
N ALA A 265 4.59 9.75 -14.16
CA ALA A 265 5.86 10.14 -14.81
C ALA A 265 7.08 9.62 -14.01
N ASP A 266 7.11 9.86 -12.69
CA ASP A 266 8.20 9.41 -11.81
C ASP A 266 8.30 7.87 -11.76
N LEU A 267 7.15 7.18 -11.74
CA LEU A 267 7.12 5.71 -11.79
C LEU A 267 7.65 5.18 -13.13
N LEU A 268 7.19 5.74 -14.25
CA LEU A 268 7.67 5.36 -15.59
C LEU A 268 9.17 5.67 -15.78
N GLU A 269 9.68 6.75 -15.22
CA GLU A 269 11.11 7.07 -15.22
C GLU A 269 11.90 5.98 -14.47
N PHE A 270 11.48 5.64 -13.26
CA PHE A 270 12.14 4.60 -12.44
C PHE A 270 12.12 3.22 -13.11
N LEU A 271 11.03 2.87 -13.80
CA LEU A 271 10.89 1.57 -14.47
C LEU A 271 11.82 1.41 -15.70
N LYS A 272 12.34 2.51 -16.26
CA LYS A 272 13.28 2.47 -17.40
C LYS A 272 14.72 2.18 -16.96
N GLY A 273 15.06 2.31 -15.71
CA GLY A 273 16.37 2.08 -15.11
C GLY A 273 17.14 3.33 -14.94
#